data_449d1898e56e10446946fddc4dfc48db
#
_entry.id   449d1898e56e10446946fddc4dfc48db
#
_cell.length_a   1.000
_cell.length_b   1.000
_cell.length_c   1.000
_cell.angle_alpha   90.00
_cell.angle_beta   90.00
_cell.angle_gamma   90.00
#
_symmetry.space_group_name_H-M   'P 1'
#
loop_
_entity.id
_entity.type
_entity.pdbx_description
1 polymer ?
#
loop_
_entity_poly.entity_id
_entity_poly.type
_entity_poly.pdbx_seq_one_letter_code
_entity_poly.pdbx_strand_id
1 'polypeptide(L)'
;PDKEKFEKYAAQKKVNAAFVGRLKYNEMCSLLKACDITVNPIAHMAAQSIINKHADYAASGLPVVSTQESEEYRNLIDAYHMGFNCGNNDSKDLAGKLQILVKDESLRKQMGENARRCAVEKFDRNNTYKLLEEQILRTVKEKL
;
A
#
# COMPACT_ATOMS: atom_id res chain seq x y z
N PRO A 1 -16.97 3.88 -13.46
CA PRO A 1 -18.39 4.34 -13.37
C PRO A 1 -18.54 5.60 -12.51
N ASP A 2 -17.72 5.77 -11.44
CA ASP A 2 -17.93 6.86 -10.45
C ASP A 2 -16.98 8.07 -10.63
N LYS A 3 -16.18 8.12 -11.70
CA LYS A 3 -15.17 9.18 -11.91
C LYS A 3 -15.82 10.58 -11.84
N GLU A 4 -16.85 10.83 -12.63
CA GLU A 4 -17.54 12.14 -12.65
C GLU A 4 -18.12 12.54 -11.30
N LYS A 5 -18.63 11.56 -10.54
CA LYS A 5 -19.13 11.79 -9.18
C LYS A 5 -18.04 12.28 -8.25
N PHE A 6 -16.86 11.63 -8.28
CA PHE A 6 -15.74 12.01 -7.45
C PHE A 6 -15.09 13.34 -7.90
N GLU A 7 -15.03 13.60 -9.21
CA GLU A 7 -14.58 14.89 -9.73
C GLU A 7 -15.46 16.05 -9.25
N LYS A 8 -16.79 15.89 -9.35
CA LYS A 8 -17.75 16.88 -8.82
C LYS A 8 -17.61 17.06 -7.31
N TYR A 9 -17.45 15.98 -6.57
CA TYR A 9 -17.28 16.04 -5.12
C TYR A 9 -15.97 16.75 -4.72
N ALA A 10 -14.86 16.45 -5.38
CA ALA A 10 -13.59 17.12 -5.15
C ALA A 10 -13.69 18.62 -5.44
N ALA A 11 -14.35 18.99 -6.55
CA ALA A 11 -14.58 20.41 -6.88
C ALA A 11 -15.43 21.12 -5.82
N GLN A 12 -16.51 20.51 -5.35
CA GLN A 12 -17.34 21.07 -4.27
C GLN A 12 -16.55 21.28 -2.98
N LYS A 13 -15.64 20.36 -2.68
CA LYS A 13 -14.78 20.43 -1.48
C LYS A 13 -13.52 21.26 -1.70
N LYS A 14 -13.32 21.83 -2.88
CA LYS A 14 -12.12 22.62 -3.27
C LYS A 14 -10.81 21.83 -3.05
N VAL A 15 -10.86 20.52 -3.31
CA VAL A 15 -9.69 19.63 -3.23
C VAL A 15 -8.99 19.61 -4.58
N ASN A 16 -7.67 19.85 -4.59
CA ASN A 16 -6.85 19.67 -5.78
C ASN A 16 -6.61 18.18 -5.99
N ALA A 17 -7.40 17.56 -6.85
CA ALA A 17 -7.34 16.14 -7.13
C ALA A 17 -7.35 15.88 -8.64
N ALA A 18 -6.48 14.99 -9.12
CA ALA A 18 -6.46 14.52 -10.50
C ALA A 18 -6.97 13.07 -10.57
N PHE A 19 -7.97 12.82 -11.41
CA PHE A 19 -8.56 11.51 -11.62
C PHE A 19 -8.07 10.94 -12.96
N VAL A 20 -6.92 10.30 -12.95
CA VAL A 20 -6.19 9.85 -14.15
C VAL A 20 -6.86 8.68 -14.88
N GLY A 21 -7.86 8.03 -14.25
CA GLY A 21 -8.56 6.90 -14.85
C GLY A 21 -7.70 5.63 -14.91
N ARG A 22 -7.93 4.82 -15.94
CA ARG A 22 -7.20 3.57 -16.15
C ARG A 22 -5.89 3.84 -16.89
N LEU A 23 -4.79 3.48 -16.27
CA LEU A 23 -3.43 3.58 -16.84
C LEU A 23 -2.91 2.20 -17.24
N LYS A 24 -1.96 2.18 -18.18
CA LYS A 24 -1.12 1.00 -18.39
C LYS A 24 -0.19 0.81 -17.20
N TYR A 25 0.28 -0.40 -16.97
CA TYR A 25 1.09 -0.72 -15.79
C TYR A 25 2.36 0.15 -15.66
N ASN A 26 3.10 0.33 -16.76
CA ASN A 26 4.29 1.19 -16.78
C ASN A 26 3.98 2.67 -16.50
N GLU A 27 2.84 3.18 -16.98
CA GLU A 27 2.39 4.55 -16.72
C GLU A 27 2.03 4.72 -15.24
N MET A 28 1.33 3.75 -14.67
CA MET A 28 1.02 3.71 -13.25
C MET A 28 2.28 3.66 -12.38
N CYS A 29 3.26 2.82 -12.73
CA CYS A 29 4.54 2.77 -12.04
C CYS A 29 5.31 4.11 -12.12
N SER A 30 5.27 4.77 -13.28
CA SER A 30 5.89 6.09 -13.45
C SER A 30 5.21 7.16 -12.61
N LEU A 31 3.88 7.11 -12.53
CA LEU A 31 3.11 8.02 -11.69
C LEU A 31 3.41 7.79 -10.20
N LEU A 32 3.46 6.55 -9.74
CA LEU A 32 3.82 6.23 -8.35
C LEU A 32 5.19 6.79 -7.98
N LYS A 33 6.17 6.72 -8.87
CA LYS A 33 7.51 7.29 -8.62
C LYS A 33 7.52 8.82 -8.45
N ALA A 34 6.51 9.49 -8.95
CA ALA A 34 6.34 10.95 -8.81
C ALA A 34 5.52 11.34 -7.56
N CYS A 35 5.07 10.36 -6.79
CA CYS A 35 4.32 10.58 -5.56
C CYS A 35 5.24 10.53 -4.33
N ASP A 36 4.77 11.10 -3.22
CA ASP A 36 5.47 11.08 -1.93
C ASP A 36 4.88 10.09 -0.93
N ILE A 37 3.58 9.81 -1.05
CA ILE A 37 2.81 8.99 -0.11
C ILE A 37 1.79 8.18 -0.88
N THR A 38 1.58 6.93 -0.50
CA THR A 38 0.47 6.11 -0.99
C THR A 38 -0.65 6.04 0.05
N VAL A 39 -1.90 6.03 -0.43
CA VAL A 39 -3.08 5.92 0.43
C VAL A 39 -3.91 4.71 0.00
N ASN A 40 -4.28 3.88 0.97
CA ASN A 40 -5.13 2.70 0.76
C ASN A 40 -6.45 2.83 1.53
N PRO A 41 -7.42 3.64 1.03
CA PRO A 41 -8.70 3.85 1.70
C PRO A 41 -9.65 2.70 1.37
N ILE A 42 -9.68 1.68 2.22
CA ILE A 42 -10.56 0.51 2.07
C ILE A 42 -11.80 0.71 2.94
N ALA A 43 -12.97 0.43 2.39
CA ALA A 43 -14.23 0.53 3.12
C ALA A 43 -14.35 -0.58 4.18
N HIS A 44 -15.11 -0.30 5.24
CA HIS A 44 -15.43 -1.27 6.27
C HIS A 44 -16.02 -2.57 5.68
N MET A 45 -15.65 -3.70 6.25
CA MET A 45 -16.04 -5.04 5.81
C MET A 45 -15.62 -5.43 4.37
N ALA A 46 -14.82 -4.65 3.69
CA ALA A 46 -14.12 -5.13 2.50
C ALA A 46 -13.02 -6.09 2.94
N ALA A 47 -13.41 -7.33 3.27
CA ALA A 47 -12.51 -8.36 3.78
C ALA A 47 -11.54 -8.81 2.68
N GLN A 48 -10.50 -8.07 2.50
CA GLN A 48 -9.40 -8.38 1.60
C GLN A 48 -8.13 -8.49 2.42
N SER A 49 -7.43 -9.58 2.24
CA SER A 49 -6.08 -9.78 2.78
C SER A 49 -5.07 -8.87 2.04
N ILE A 50 -3.96 -9.40 1.59
CA ILE A 50 -2.99 -8.67 0.79
C ILE A 50 -3.43 -8.68 -0.68
N ILE A 51 -3.53 -7.49 -1.28
CA ILE A 51 -3.93 -7.29 -2.67
C ILE A 51 -2.75 -6.79 -3.52
N ASN A 52 -2.84 -6.96 -4.84
CA ASN A 52 -1.72 -6.65 -5.76
C ASN A 52 -1.17 -5.22 -5.60
N LYS A 53 -2.03 -4.23 -5.38
CA LYS A 53 -1.58 -2.84 -5.20
C LYS A 53 -0.66 -2.63 -3.99
N HIS A 54 -0.74 -3.49 -2.96
CA HIS A 54 0.16 -3.39 -1.80
C HIS A 54 1.62 -3.67 -2.20
N ALA A 55 1.81 -4.65 -3.09
CA ALA A 55 3.13 -4.93 -3.66
C ALA A 55 3.65 -3.75 -4.51
N ASP A 56 2.79 -3.15 -5.33
CA ASP A 56 3.15 -2.00 -6.16
C ASP A 56 3.52 -0.78 -5.30
N TYR A 57 2.76 -0.50 -4.24
CA TYR A 57 3.05 0.59 -3.29
C TYR A 57 4.38 0.36 -2.58
N ALA A 58 4.58 -0.83 -2.02
CA ALA A 58 5.83 -1.18 -1.36
C ALA A 58 7.02 -1.14 -2.34
N ALA A 59 6.84 -1.65 -3.56
CA ALA A 59 7.87 -1.65 -4.59
C ALA A 59 8.24 -0.24 -5.08
N SER A 60 7.32 0.71 -5.02
CA SER A 60 7.60 2.11 -5.35
C SER A 60 8.47 2.82 -4.31
N GLY A 61 8.65 2.23 -3.13
CA GLY A 61 9.44 2.84 -2.05
C GLY A 61 8.73 4.03 -1.39
N LEU A 62 7.40 3.99 -1.34
CA LEU A 62 6.59 5.04 -0.74
C LEU A 62 5.96 4.57 0.58
N PRO A 63 5.87 5.44 1.59
CA PRO A 63 5.10 5.13 2.78
C PRO A 63 3.62 4.98 2.47
N VAL A 64 2.92 4.11 3.20
CA VAL A 64 1.50 3.88 3.03
C VAL A 64 0.69 4.36 4.24
N VAL A 65 -0.47 4.99 3.99
CA VAL A 65 -1.49 5.26 5.01
C VAL A 65 -2.72 4.44 4.65
N SER A 66 -3.10 3.47 5.51
CA SER A 66 -4.10 2.46 5.17
C SER A 66 -5.23 2.40 6.20
N THR A 67 -6.47 2.33 5.71
CA THR A 67 -7.66 2.07 6.53
C THR A 67 -8.10 0.60 6.47
N GLN A 68 -7.31 -0.27 5.85
CA GLN A 68 -7.65 -1.69 5.73
C GLN A 68 -7.68 -2.36 7.10
N GLU A 69 -8.67 -3.25 7.29
CA GLU A 69 -8.90 -3.96 8.56
C GLU A 69 -8.25 -5.34 8.60
N SER A 70 -7.75 -5.86 7.46
CA SER A 70 -7.05 -7.14 7.42
C SER A 70 -5.84 -7.11 8.37
N GLU A 71 -5.88 -7.99 9.36
CA GLU A 71 -4.81 -8.14 10.35
C GLU A 71 -3.46 -8.41 9.70
N GLU A 72 -3.46 -9.25 8.66
CA GLU A 72 -2.25 -9.61 7.93
C GLU A 72 -1.53 -8.38 7.33
N TYR A 73 -2.28 -7.50 6.68
CA TYR A 73 -1.66 -6.30 6.09
C TYR A 73 -1.31 -5.24 7.13
N ARG A 74 -2.14 -5.09 8.17
CA ARG A 74 -1.83 -4.20 9.30
C ARG A 74 -0.55 -4.61 10.00
N ASN A 75 -0.41 -5.90 10.31
CA ASN A 75 0.80 -6.45 10.93
C ASN A 75 2.03 -6.26 10.03
N LEU A 76 1.86 -6.35 8.70
CA LEU A 76 2.96 -6.12 7.76
C LEU A 76 3.42 -4.66 7.77
N ILE A 77 2.47 -3.70 7.79
CA ILE A 77 2.79 -2.26 7.90
C ILE A 77 3.57 -1.98 9.18
N ASP A 78 3.10 -2.52 10.31
CA ASP A 78 3.70 -2.29 11.62
C ASP A 78 5.07 -2.97 11.75
N ALA A 79 5.19 -4.23 11.32
CA ALA A 79 6.44 -4.99 11.40
C ALA A 79 7.59 -4.39 10.57
N TYR A 80 7.26 -3.81 9.42
CA TYR A 80 8.25 -3.14 8.58
C TYR A 80 8.41 -1.66 8.89
N HIS A 81 7.54 -1.06 9.71
CA HIS A 81 7.49 0.39 9.92
C HIS A 81 7.43 1.16 8.59
N MET A 82 6.59 0.71 7.65
CA MET A 82 6.51 1.24 6.29
C MET A 82 5.35 2.21 6.06
N GLY A 83 4.68 2.63 7.13
CA GLY A 83 3.53 3.52 7.04
C GLY A 83 2.69 3.54 8.31
N PHE A 84 1.43 3.92 8.16
CA PHE A 84 0.47 4.02 9.26
C PHE A 84 -0.80 3.24 8.99
N ASN A 85 -1.25 2.52 10.01
CA ASN A 85 -2.59 1.96 10.10
C ASN A 85 -3.56 3.00 10.67
N CYS A 86 -4.69 3.23 10.00
CA CYS A 86 -5.75 4.14 10.42
C CYS A 86 -7.00 3.40 10.84
N GLY A 87 -7.85 4.07 11.60
CA GLY A 87 -9.22 3.64 11.86
C GLY A 87 -10.03 3.61 10.56
N ASN A 88 -10.84 2.57 10.38
CA ASN A 88 -11.76 2.52 9.25
C ASN A 88 -12.86 3.57 9.42
N ASN A 89 -13.27 4.20 8.33
CA ASN A 89 -14.22 5.32 8.32
C ASN A 89 -13.81 6.54 9.20
N ASP A 90 -12.56 6.63 9.62
CA ASP A 90 -12.03 7.75 10.38
C ASP A 90 -11.17 8.66 9.49
N SER A 91 -11.84 9.61 8.83
CA SER A 91 -11.16 10.59 7.98
C SER A 91 -10.25 11.54 8.74
N LYS A 92 -10.48 11.74 10.04
CA LYS A 92 -9.64 12.61 10.89
C LYS A 92 -8.32 11.92 11.22
N ASP A 93 -8.37 10.64 11.58
CA ASP A 93 -7.17 9.84 11.83
C ASP A 93 -6.33 9.73 10.55
N LEU A 94 -6.97 9.41 9.40
CA LEU A 94 -6.31 9.39 8.10
C LEU A 94 -5.61 10.72 7.78
N ALA A 95 -6.31 11.84 7.94
CA ALA A 95 -5.76 13.17 7.68
C ALA A 95 -4.60 13.50 8.64
N GLY A 96 -4.72 13.13 9.92
CA GLY A 96 -3.66 13.30 10.91
C GLY A 96 -2.38 12.55 10.55
N LYS A 97 -2.50 11.29 10.14
CA LYS A 97 -1.35 10.47 9.68
C LYS A 97 -0.71 11.02 8.42
N LEU A 98 -1.53 11.48 7.46
CA LEU A 98 -1.03 12.16 6.27
C LEU A 98 -0.27 13.44 6.61
N GLN A 99 -0.78 14.25 7.54
CA GLN A 99 -0.09 15.48 7.97
C GLN A 99 1.28 15.22 8.59
N ILE A 100 1.44 14.13 9.35
CA ILE A 100 2.73 13.72 9.90
C ILE A 100 3.71 13.50 8.75
N LEU A 101 3.34 12.69 7.76
CA LEU A 101 4.19 12.38 6.62
C LEU A 101 4.47 13.59 5.73
N VAL A 102 3.50 14.50 5.55
CA VAL A 102 3.70 15.73 4.78
C VAL A 102 4.74 16.64 5.44
N LYS A 103 4.76 16.72 6.77
CA LYS A 103 5.65 17.62 7.51
C LYS A 103 7.06 17.04 7.73
N ASP A 104 7.19 15.73 7.74
CA ASP A 104 8.45 15.05 8.06
C ASP A 104 8.99 14.27 6.84
N GLU A 105 9.86 14.93 6.08
CA GLU A 105 10.50 14.33 4.91
C GLU A 105 11.42 13.17 5.28
N SER A 106 12.12 13.28 6.42
CA SER A 106 13.04 12.23 6.88
C SER A 106 12.27 10.95 7.20
N LEU A 107 11.13 11.08 7.90
CA LEU A 107 10.25 9.97 8.20
C LEU A 107 9.66 9.34 6.92
N ARG A 108 9.25 10.18 5.94
CA ARG A 108 8.78 9.66 4.65
C ARG A 108 9.83 8.80 3.95
N LYS A 109 11.06 9.29 3.89
CA LYS A 109 12.18 8.56 3.27
C LYS A 109 12.45 7.24 3.99
N GLN A 110 12.55 7.27 5.30
CA GLN A 110 12.78 6.08 6.11
C GLN A 110 11.68 5.03 5.93
N MET A 111 10.42 5.44 6.00
CA MET A 111 9.27 4.53 5.77
C MET A 111 9.23 4.03 4.33
N GLY A 112 9.62 4.84 3.35
CA GLY A 112 9.74 4.44 1.95
C GLY A 112 10.83 3.37 1.73
N GLU A 113 12.00 3.53 2.34
CA GLU A 113 13.07 2.52 2.32
C GLU A 113 12.62 1.21 2.96
N ASN A 114 11.91 1.29 4.08
CA ASN A 114 11.30 0.16 4.75
C ASN A 114 10.25 -0.54 3.86
N ALA A 115 9.41 0.22 3.16
CA ALA A 115 8.45 -0.32 2.21
C ALA A 115 9.17 -1.07 1.06
N ARG A 116 10.24 -0.50 0.53
CA ARG A 116 11.06 -1.15 -0.50
C ARG A 116 11.68 -2.45 0.00
N ARG A 117 12.18 -2.49 1.23
CA ARG A 117 12.68 -3.71 1.86
C ARG A 117 11.58 -4.77 1.98
N CYS A 118 10.40 -4.39 2.45
CA CYS A 118 9.23 -5.27 2.48
C CYS A 118 8.92 -5.86 1.10
N ALA A 119 8.94 -5.03 0.05
CA ALA A 119 8.68 -5.48 -1.32
C ALA A 119 9.66 -6.57 -1.76
N VAL A 120 10.95 -6.37 -1.51
CA VAL A 120 11.99 -7.35 -1.87
C VAL A 120 11.84 -8.65 -1.08
N GLU A 121 11.57 -8.56 0.22
CA GLU A 121 11.50 -9.75 1.09
C GLU A 121 10.18 -10.52 0.95
N LYS A 122 9.05 -9.84 0.71
CA LYS A 122 7.72 -10.45 0.76
C LYS A 122 7.01 -10.57 -0.59
N PHE A 123 7.36 -9.74 -1.56
CA PHE A 123 6.64 -9.66 -2.84
C PHE A 123 7.50 -9.97 -4.07
N ASP A 124 8.83 -10.03 -3.93
CA ASP A 124 9.69 -10.45 -5.04
C ASP A 124 9.54 -11.95 -5.31
N ARG A 125 9.09 -12.27 -6.52
CA ARG A 125 8.86 -13.65 -6.96
C ARG A 125 10.13 -14.49 -6.93
N ASN A 126 11.28 -13.89 -7.19
CA ASN A 126 12.56 -14.60 -7.14
C ASN A 126 12.88 -15.12 -5.73
N ASN A 127 12.41 -14.42 -4.70
CA ASN A 127 12.58 -14.82 -3.31
C ASN A 127 11.44 -15.74 -2.85
N THR A 128 10.19 -15.37 -3.13
CA THR A 128 9.01 -16.09 -2.63
C THR A 128 8.84 -17.46 -3.30
N TYR A 129 9.21 -17.62 -4.57
CA TYR A 129 9.12 -18.92 -5.26
C TYR A 129 10.14 -19.93 -4.74
N LYS A 130 11.33 -19.50 -4.35
CA LYS A 130 12.31 -20.38 -3.70
C LYS A 130 11.78 -20.95 -2.38
N LEU A 131 11.19 -20.10 -1.55
CA LEU A 131 10.58 -20.52 -0.29
C LEU A 131 9.42 -21.49 -0.52
N LEU A 132 8.61 -21.27 -1.55
CA LEU A 132 7.53 -22.17 -1.92
C LEU A 132 8.06 -23.53 -2.39
N GLU A 133 9.09 -23.53 -3.23
CA GLU A 133 9.75 -24.77 -3.70
C GLU A 133 10.33 -25.57 -2.53
N GLU A 134 11.05 -24.94 -1.63
CA GLU A 134 11.61 -25.57 -0.42
C GLU A 134 10.51 -26.17 0.45
N GLN A 135 9.40 -25.47 0.63
CA GLN A 135 8.27 -25.98 1.40
C GLN A 135 7.60 -27.19 0.75
N ILE A 136 7.43 -27.18 -0.57
CA ILE A 136 6.88 -28.32 -1.33
C ILE A 136 7.81 -29.54 -1.19
N LEU A 137 9.11 -29.35 -1.40
CA LEU A 137 10.09 -30.43 -1.30
C LEU A 137 10.15 -31.03 0.10
N ARG A 138 10.06 -30.20 1.14
CA ARG A 138 9.99 -30.65 2.52
C ARG A 138 8.75 -31.51 2.78
N THR A 139 7.57 -31.03 2.37
CA THR A 139 6.30 -31.74 2.56
C THR A 139 6.26 -33.09 1.84
N VAL A 140 6.88 -33.18 0.66
CA VAL A 140 6.98 -34.45 -0.08
C VAL A 140 7.89 -35.44 0.66
N LYS A 141 9.04 -34.98 1.19
CA LYS A 141 9.97 -35.84 1.94
C LYS A 141 9.39 -36.36 3.26
N GLU A 142 8.52 -35.60 3.91
CA GLU A 142 7.86 -36.00 5.16
C GLU A 142 6.75 -37.05 4.94
N LYS A 143 6.30 -37.27 3.69
CA LYS A 143 5.25 -38.21 3.31
C LYS A 143 5.75 -39.51 2.65
N LEU A 144 7.05 -39.60 2.40
CA LEU A 144 7.74 -40.81 1.89
C LEU A 144 8.46 -41.53 3.00
#